data_ff4ca19a7b06274660777ba241321907
#
_entry.id   ff4ca19a7b06274660777ba241321907
#
_cell.length_a   1.000
_cell.length_b   1.000
_cell.length_c   1.000
_cell.angle_alpha   90.00
_cell.angle_beta   90.00
_cell.angle_gamma   90.00
#
_symmetry.space_group_name_H-M   'P 1'
#
loop_
_entity.id
_entity.type
_entity.pdbx_description
1 polymer ?
#
loop_
_entity_poly.entity_id
_entity_poly.type
_entity_poly.pdbx_seq_one_letter_code
_entity_poly.pdbx_strand_id
1 'polypeptide(L)'
;MKREILYRIKRISERLKEKYDANTVILFGSYARGEETEDSDVDLLVVMNTTASSKERSWAISQLLIPRPFPVDILVRTPREIKQALEGRDFLIEEILTQGKVLYERRA
;
A
#
# COMPACT_ATOMS: atom_id res chain seq x y z
N MET A 1 -16.61 4.62 3.61
CA MET A 1 -16.12 3.63 2.61
C MET A 1 -17.16 2.54 2.42
N LYS A 2 -17.45 2.20 1.20
CA LYS A 2 -18.42 1.13 0.91
C LYS A 2 -17.85 -0.22 1.34
N ARG A 3 -18.71 -1.10 1.87
CA ARG A 3 -18.30 -2.44 2.32
C ARG A 3 -17.59 -3.25 1.26
N GLU A 4 -18.09 -3.19 0.03
CA GLU A 4 -17.54 -3.96 -1.08
C GLU A 4 -16.11 -3.53 -1.39
N ILE A 5 -15.84 -2.23 -1.39
CA ILE A 5 -14.50 -1.71 -1.65
C ILE A 5 -13.56 -2.10 -0.52
N LEU A 6 -14.00 -1.99 0.72
CA LEU A 6 -13.20 -2.40 1.87
C LEU A 6 -12.85 -3.89 1.81
N TYR A 7 -13.82 -4.73 1.46
CA TYR A 7 -13.59 -6.15 1.29
C TYR A 7 -12.54 -6.44 0.22
N ARG A 8 -12.64 -5.76 -0.93
CA ARG A 8 -11.68 -5.93 -2.02
C ARG A 8 -10.28 -5.44 -1.65
N ILE A 9 -10.20 -4.34 -0.92
CA ILE A 9 -8.92 -3.83 -0.41
C ILE A 9 -8.27 -4.84 0.52
N LYS A 10 -9.04 -5.43 1.41
CA LYS A 10 -8.54 -6.47 2.32
C LYS A 10 -8.07 -7.70 1.55
N ARG A 11 -8.78 -8.09 0.50
CA ARG A 11 -8.35 -9.21 -0.35
C ARG A 11 -7.04 -8.92 -1.06
N ILE A 12 -6.85 -7.71 -1.55
CA ILE A 12 -5.58 -7.28 -2.14
C ILE A 12 -4.46 -7.40 -1.10
N SER A 13 -4.70 -6.92 0.11
CA SER A 13 -3.74 -6.99 1.20
C SER A 13 -3.33 -8.44 1.50
N GLU A 14 -4.30 -9.35 1.56
CA GLU A 14 -4.03 -10.78 1.78
C GLU A 14 -3.18 -11.37 0.66
N ARG A 15 -3.48 -11.04 -0.59
CA ARG A 15 -2.72 -11.53 -1.74
C ARG A 15 -1.28 -11.02 -1.73
N LEU A 16 -1.09 -9.77 -1.34
CA LEU A 16 0.25 -9.19 -1.21
C LEU A 16 1.05 -9.90 -0.11
N LYS A 17 0.41 -10.19 1.00
CA LYS A 17 1.01 -10.96 2.09
C LYS A 17 1.42 -12.35 1.62
N GLU A 18 0.53 -13.06 0.96
CA GLU A 18 0.77 -14.44 0.52
C GLU A 18 1.78 -14.54 -0.61
N LYS A 19 1.67 -13.66 -1.60
CA LYS A 19 2.51 -13.73 -2.81
C LYS A 19 3.89 -13.13 -2.61
N TYR A 20 3.99 -12.02 -1.89
CA TYR A 20 5.23 -11.25 -1.76
C TYR A 20 5.77 -11.18 -0.35
N ASP A 21 5.13 -11.87 0.59
CA ASP A 21 5.55 -11.87 2.00
C ASP A 21 5.69 -10.44 2.53
N ALA A 22 4.70 -9.61 2.23
CA ALA A 22 4.69 -8.20 2.65
C ALA A 22 4.79 -8.09 4.17
N ASN A 23 5.58 -7.14 4.65
CA ASN A 23 5.71 -6.86 6.08
C ASN A 23 4.53 -6.04 6.59
N THR A 24 4.10 -5.06 5.79
CA THR A 24 3.06 -4.12 6.18
C THR A 24 2.31 -3.66 4.94
N VAL A 25 1.00 -3.48 5.07
CA VAL A 25 0.17 -2.86 4.03
C VAL A 25 -0.66 -1.78 4.71
N ILE A 26 -0.55 -0.55 4.22
CA ILE A 26 -1.21 0.62 4.79
C ILE A 26 -2.06 1.30 3.72
N LEU A 27 -3.34 1.53 4.06
CA LEU A 27 -4.24 2.34 3.25
C LEU A 27 -3.99 3.81 3.60
N PHE A 28 -3.77 4.65 2.59
CA PHE A 28 -3.60 6.08 2.83
C PHE A 28 -4.41 6.89 1.83
N GLY A 29 -4.25 8.22 1.85
CA GLY A 29 -4.96 9.09 0.93
C GLY A 29 -6.41 9.30 1.32
N SER A 30 -7.25 9.66 0.35
CA SER A 30 -8.64 10.03 0.59
C SER A 30 -9.47 8.93 1.23
N TYR A 31 -9.28 7.67 0.82
CA TYR A 31 -10.01 6.55 1.42
C TYR A 31 -9.68 6.37 2.90
N ALA A 32 -8.43 6.60 3.29
CA ALA A 32 -8.03 6.48 4.69
C ALA A 32 -8.64 7.60 5.55
N ARG A 33 -8.82 8.78 4.96
CA ARG A 33 -9.39 9.94 5.66
C ARG A 33 -10.91 10.00 5.64
N GLY A 34 -11.57 9.10 4.92
CA GLY A 34 -13.02 9.15 4.75
C GLY A 34 -13.48 10.29 3.84
N GLU A 35 -12.61 10.76 2.98
CA GLU A 35 -12.86 11.89 2.05
C GLU A 35 -12.97 11.45 0.61
N GLU A 36 -13.12 10.15 0.36
CA GLU A 36 -13.15 9.63 -1.00
C GLU A 36 -14.38 10.09 -1.78
N THR A 37 -14.19 10.25 -3.09
CA THR A 37 -15.24 10.53 -4.07
C THR A 37 -15.27 9.39 -5.08
N GLU A 38 -16.19 9.44 -6.02
CA GLU A 38 -16.28 8.42 -7.10
C GLU A 38 -15.01 8.37 -7.94
N ASP A 39 -14.27 9.49 -8.03
CA ASP A 39 -13.07 9.57 -8.83
C ASP A 39 -11.79 9.28 -8.04
N SER A 40 -11.90 8.98 -6.75
CA SER A 40 -10.74 8.73 -5.91
C SER A 40 -10.11 7.38 -6.21
N ASP A 41 -8.76 7.35 -6.22
CA ASP A 41 -8.00 6.12 -6.29
C ASP A 41 -7.83 5.57 -4.88
N VAL A 42 -7.71 4.24 -4.78
CA VAL A 42 -7.29 3.60 -3.55
C VAL A 42 -5.77 3.66 -3.50
N ASP A 43 -5.22 4.22 -2.44
CA ASP A 43 -3.77 4.37 -2.26
C ASP A 43 -3.26 3.41 -1.20
N LEU A 44 -2.30 2.57 -1.58
CA LEU A 44 -1.70 1.60 -0.66
C LEU A 44 -0.19 1.75 -0.61
N LEU A 45 0.37 1.68 0.59
CA LEU A 45 1.81 1.52 0.80
C LEU A 45 2.06 0.07 1.19
N VAL A 46 2.94 -0.59 0.46
CA VAL A 46 3.36 -1.96 0.75
C VAL A 46 4.82 -1.92 1.17
N VAL A 47 5.11 -2.42 2.36
CA VAL A 47 6.48 -2.54 2.85
C VAL A 47 6.89 -4.00 2.75
N MET A 48 7.94 -4.27 1.99
CA MET A 48 8.42 -5.63 1.77
C MET A 48 9.91 -5.63 1.44
N ASN A 49 10.58 -6.71 1.80
CA ASN A 49 11.98 -6.89 1.43
C ASN A 49 12.08 -7.29 -0.04
N THR A 50 12.86 -6.54 -0.81
CA THR A 50 13.07 -6.84 -2.22
C THR A 50 14.36 -6.16 -2.70
N THR A 51 15.01 -6.77 -3.69
CA THR A 51 16.16 -6.18 -4.38
C THR A 51 15.76 -5.61 -5.73
N ALA A 52 14.50 -5.76 -6.11
CA ALA A 52 13.99 -5.26 -7.38
C ALA A 52 13.98 -3.73 -7.40
N SER A 53 14.14 -3.14 -8.58
CA SER A 53 14.01 -1.69 -8.76
C SER A 53 12.56 -1.24 -8.57
N SER A 54 12.35 0.06 -8.37
CA SER A 54 11.01 0.63 -8.24
C SER A 54 10.11 0.26 -9.42
N LYS A 55 10.67 0.28 -10.62
CA LYS A 55 9.96 -0.04 -11.85
C LYS A 55 9.53 -1.51 -11.88
N GLU A 56 10.44 -2.41 -11.52
CA GLU A 56 10.15 -3.84 -11.46
C GLU A 56 9.10 -4.16 -10.40
N ARG A 57 9.18 -3.50 -9.24
CA ARG A 57 8.19 -3.66 -8.16
C ARG A 57 6.80 -3.26 -8.62
N SER A 58 6.69 -2.09 -9.23
CA SER A 58 5.41 -1.58 -9.72
C SER A 58 4.80 -2.50 -10.76
N TRP A 59 5.63 -3.00 -11.68
CA TRP A 59 5.15 -3.92 -12.70
C TRP A 59 4.65 -5.23 -12.10
N ALA A 60 5.42 -5.82 -11.19
CA ALA A 60 5.06 -7.09 -10.54
C ALA A 60 3.74 -6.97 -9.78
N ILE A 61 3.58 -5.90 -8.99
CA ILE A 61 2.37 -5.67 -8.22
C ILE A 61 1.17 -5.43 -9.15
N SER A 62 1.36 -4.69 -10.24
CA SER A 62 0.27 -4.44 -11.18
C SER A 62 -0.24 -5.73 -11.82
N GLN A 63 0.63 -6.70 -12.06
CA GLN A 63 0.22 -8.01 -12.58
C GLN A 63 -0.69 -8.75 -11.58
N LEU A 64 -0.39 -8.63 -10.30
CA LEU A 64 -1.19 -9.25 -9.25
C LEU A 64 -2.62 -8.69 -9.20
N LEU A 65 -2.81 -7.44 -9.63
CA LEU A 65 -4.09 -6.75 -9.55
C LEU A 65 -4.94 -6.89 -10.81
N ILE A 66 -4.55 -7.70 -11.77
CA ILE A 66 -5.34 -7.89 -13.00
C ILE A 66 -6.37 -9.00 -12.78
N PRO A 67 -7.65 -8.77 -13.14
CA PRO A 67 -8.23 -7.49 -13.55
C PRO A 67 -8.38 -6.54 -12.35
N ARG A 68 -8.17 -5.25 -12.57
CA ARG A 68 -8.29 -4.27 -11.50
C ARG A 68 -9.76 -4.06 -11.14
N PRO A 69 -10.14 -4.23 -9.87
CA PRO A 69 -11.54 -4.03 -9.47
C PRO A 69 -11.93 -2.56 -9.40
N PHE A 70 -10.95 -1.67 -9.23
CA PHE A 70 -11.12 -0.21 -9.14
C PHE A 70 -9.72 0.41 -9.29
N PRO A 71 -9.63 1.74 -9.48
CA PRO A 71 -8.32 2.40 -9.56
C PRO A 71 -7.53 2.24 -8.27
N VAL A 72 -6.34 1.67 -8.38
CA VAL A 72 -5.45 1.42 -7.23
C VAL A 72 -4.07 1.95 -7.58
N ASP A 73 -3.51 2.73 -6.66
CA ASP A 73 -2.15 3.24 -6.75
C ASP A 73 -1.33 2.62 -5.61
N ILE A 74 -0.24 1.96 -5.95
CA ILE A 74 0.54 1.22 -4.96
C ILE A 74 1.98 1.72 -4.94
N LEU A 75 2.42 2.17 -3.75
CA LEU A 75 3.82 2.46 -3.47
C LEU A 75 4.44 1.24 -2.80
N VAL A 76 5.57 0.78 -3.30
CA VAL A 76 6.32 -0.33 -2.69
C VAL A 76 7.64 0.19 -2.17
N ARG A 77 7.92 -0.03 -0.89
CA ARG A 77 9.16 0.40 -0.25
C ARG A 77 9.70 -0.72 0.61
N THR A 78 11.03 -0.82 0.70
CA THR A 78 11.67 -1.74 1.65
C THR A 78 11.70 -1.10 3.04
N PRO A 79 11.86 -1.90 4.11
CA PRO A 79 12.04 -1.33 5.46
C PRO A 79 13.19 -0.33 5.52
N ARG A 80 14.28 -0.61 4.79
CA ARG A 80 15.43 0.30 4.73
C ARG A 80 15.06 1.62 4.08
N GLU A 81 14.29 1.59 3.00
CA GLU A 81 13.84 2.81 2.32
C GLU A 81 12.92 3.63 3.20
N ILE A 82 12.06 2.98 3.99
CA ILE A 82 11.20 3.67 4.96
C ILE A 82 12.07 4.37 6.00
N LYS A 83 13.06 3.68 6.54
CA LYS A 83 13.97 4.27 7.51
C LYS A 83 14.71 5.49 6.95
N GLN A 84 15.23 5.37 5.72
CA GLN A 84 15.93 6.46 5.06
C GLN A 84 15.00 7.65 4.79
N ALA A 85 13.76 7.38 4.39
CA ALA A 85 12.76 8.41 4.15
C ALA A 85 12.48 9.19 5.44
N LEU A 86 12.33 8.51 6.56
CA LEU A 86 12.07 9.14 7.84
C LEU A 86 13.27 9.98 8.33
N GLU A 87 14.47 9.48 8.13
CA GLU A 87 15.70 10.22 8.47
C GLU A 87 15.82 11.49 7.61
N GLY A 88 15.42 11.41 6.34
CA GLY A 88 15.44 12.54 5.40
C GLY A 88 14.21 13.44 5.48
N ARG A 89 13.30 13.20 6.41
CA ARG A 89 12.09 13.98 6.61
C ARG A 89 11.18 13.99 5.37
N ASP A 90 10.94 12.81 4.80
CA ASP A 90 9.99 12.63 3.71
C ASP A 90 8.56 12.79 4.26
N PHE A 91 7.92 13.91 3.93
CA PHE A 91 6.60 14.24 4.46
C PHE A 91 5.52 13.26 4.04
N LEU A 92 5.60 12.72 2.82
CA LEU A 92 4.62 11.74 2.36
C LEU A 92 4.68 10.47 3.20
N ILE A 93 5.87 9.93 3.40
CA ILE A 93 6.04 8.72 4.20
C ILE A 93 5.64 8.98 5.67
N GLU A 94 6.04 10.11 6.23
CA GLU A 94 5.61 10.49 7.59
C GLU A 94 4.10 10.54 7.71
N GLU A 95 3.43 11.15 6.75
CA GLU A 95 1.97 11.26 6.74
C GLU A 95 1.31 9.89 6.64
N ILE A 96 1.81 9.04 5.75
CA ILE A 96 1.27 7.68 5.59
C ILE A 96 1.37 6.90 6.89
N LEU A 97 2.52 6.95 7.55
CA LEU A 97 2.75 6.18 8.77
C LEU A 97 1.96 6.71 9.97
N THR A 98 1.65 8.01 9.99
CA THR A 98 0.91 8.63 11.11
C THR A 98 -0.59 8.64 10.91
N GLN A 99 -1.07 8.80 9.68
CA GLN A 99 -2.49 8.99 9.37
C GLN A 99 -3.10 7.84 8.58
N GLY A 100 -2.29 6.95 8.03
CA GLY A 100 -2.78 5.81 7.28
C GLY A 100 -3.44 4.77 8.17
N LYS A 101 -4.22 3.90 7.55
CA LYS A 101 -4.85 2.77 8.23
C LYS A 101 -4.09 1.49 7.91
N VAL A 102 -3.55 0.85 8.93
CA VAL A 102 -2.82 -0.41 8.77
C VAL A 102 -3.82 -1.52 8.48
N LEU A 103 -3.68 -2.12 7.29
CA LEU A 103 -4.51 -3.26 6.89
C LEU A 103 -3.89 -4.58 7.31
N TYR A 104 -2.56 -4.62 7.30
CA TYR A 104 -1.81 -5.79 7.70
C TYR A 104 -0.45 -5.33 8.24
N GLU A 105 -0.01 -5.96 9.31
CA GLU A 105 1.31 -5.71 9.88
C GLU A 105 1.85 -7.02 10.44
N ARG A 106 3.03 -7.42 9.96
CA ARG A 106 3.68 -8.63 10.47
C ARG A 106 4.23 -8.35 11.85
N ARG A 107 3.93 -9.22 12.78
CA ARG A 107 4.53 -9.18 14.11
C ARG A 107 5.80 -10.00 14.11
N ALA A 108 6.85 -9.41 14.63
CA ALA A 108 8.14 -10.07 14.78
C ALA A 108 8.05 -11.20 15.84
#